data_eee222fa2956f0b980ed671c05b20766
#
_entry.id   eee222fa2956f0b980ed671c05b20766
#
_cell.length_a   1.000
_cell.length_b   1.000
_cell.length_c   1.000
_cell.angle_alpha   90.00
_cell.angle_beta   90.00
_cell.angle_gamma   90.00
#
_symmetry.space_group_name_H-M   'P 1'
#
loop_
_entity.id
_entity.type
_entity.pdbx_description
1 polymer ?
#
loop_
_entity_poly.entity_id
_entity_poly.type
_entity_poly.pdbx_seq_one_letter_code
_entity_poly.pdbx_strand_id
1 'polypeptide(L)'
;MASDEPAKVEEGRRDAQGRLIVSKALGIFFSGYLEGSYTQNFNNPSNGINQLRIFDVNANEFRPNVAKFVLDREADANGTGWDRAGFHVKFNAGKDSQFIGGTNLSPYADFQEFYVQYVLPVGTGLDIKAGRINALIGFEGLESSENPNYSRSWLFGLGQPFTTFGIRASYKFSEQVSFSIGGINSVTSSTGDSTNKLMVESALVWTVTERLKATFYGLFGPRPGQRPGSDGNRVLGGGFVSYQLTEKASMVLEAYYANQERASELSRGGNARWDGVAGYLIYDVNKEWGVRFRSEIFEDAGGFVSCNGTESFPKANVCFGATQNRTSRDVAQTLWETTGTLQYRPVASLLTRLEYRYDKSNQNVFQLGNRATSYQPTLTLDVVYFF
;
A
#
# COMPACT_ATOMS: atom_id res chain seq x y z
N MET A 1 -20.21 -48.89 -12.79
CA MET A 1 -20.78 -47.55 -12.59
C MET A 1 -20.34 -47.12 -11.21
N ALA A 2 -19.25 -46.40 -11.09
CA ALA A 2 -18.82 -45.80 -9.84
C ALA A 2 -19.49 -44.42 -9.77
N SER A 3 -20.23 -44.17 -8.69
CA SER A 3 -20.89 -42.91 -8.40
C SER A 3 -19.83 -41.90 -8.03
N ASP A 4 -19.61 -40.90 -8.88
CA ASP A 4 -18.91 -39.67 -8.54
C ASP A 4 -19.76 -38.85 -7.54
N GLU A 5 -19.64 -39.15 -6.25
CA GLU A 5 -20.04 -38.20 -5.23
C GLU A 5 -19.00 -37.07 -5.20
N PRO A 6 -19.40 -35.81 -5.35
CA PRO A 6 -18.48 -34.71 -5.14
C PRO A 6 -18.00 -34.76 -3.69
N ALA A 7 -16.67 -34.76 -3.50
CA ALA A 7 -16.04 -34.76 -2.19
C ALA A 7 -16.67 -33.66 -1.31
N LYS A 8 -17.40 -34.07 -0.26
CA LYS A 8 -17.86 -33.16 0.80
C LYS A 8 -16.64 -32.46 1.35
N VAL A 9 -16.54 -31.17 1.10
CA VAL A 9 -15.56 -30.28 1.79
C VAL A 9 -15.92 -30.40 3.27
N GLU A 10 -15.03 -31.02 4.06
CA GLU A 10 -15.21 -31.17 5.50
C GLU A 10 -15.43 -29.79 6.12
N GLU A 11 -16.65 -29.51 6.57
CA GLU A 11 -16.96 -28.40 7.47
C GLU A 11 -16.08 -28.56 8.72
N GLY A 12 -15.02 -27.75 8.86
CA GLY A 12 -14.06 -27.82 9.98
C GLY A 12 -12.62 -27.51 9.62
N ARG A 13 -12.30 -27.33 8.33
CA ARG A 13 -10.95 -26.95 7.88
C ARG A 13 -10.72 -25.44 7.79
N ARG A 14 -11.74 -24.61 7.96
CA ARG A 14 -11.64 -23.15 7.93
C ARG A 14 -12.14 -22.53 9.22
N ASP A 15 -11.54 -21.42 9.59
CA ASP A 15 -12.01 -20.57 10.69
C ASP A 15 -13.16 -19.65 10.27
N ALA A 16 -13.63 -18.79 11.19
CA ALA A 16 -14.72 -17.85 10.93
C ALA A 16 -14.35 -16.77 9.88
N GLN A 17 -13.06 -16.53 9.64
CA GLN A 17 -12.52 -15.62 8.64
C GLN A 17 -12.30 -16.31 7.27
N GLY A 18 -12.57 -17.61 7.17
CA GLY A 18 -12.38 -18.41 5.96
C GLY A 18 -10.95 -18.90 5.73
N ARG A 19 -10.02 -18.70 6.67
CA ARG A 19 -8.63 -19.17 6.60
C ARG A 19 -8.54 -20.67 6.82
N LEU A 20 -7.67 -21.36 6.07
CA LEU A 20 -7.41 -22.78 6.29
C LEU A 20 -6.72 -23.01 7.64
N ILE A 21 -7.23 -23.94 8.41
CA ILE A 21 -6.62 -24.35 9.68
C ILE A 21 -5.50 -25.35 9.36
N VAL A 22 -4.25 -24.91 9.47
CA VAL A 22 -3.06 -25.75 9.26
C VAL A 22 -2.82 -26.62 10.49
N SER A 23 -2.95 -26.03 11.68
CA SER A 23 -2.83 -26.74 12.95
C SER A 23 -3.73 -26.10 14.00
N LYS A 24 -4.79 -26.79 14.37
CA LYS A 24 -5.71 -26.33 15.41
C LYS A 24 -5.01 -26.25 16.78
N ALA A 25 -4.16 -27.24 17.09
CA ALA A 25 -3.43 -27.30 18.36
C ALA A 25 -2.43 -26.15 18.53
N LEU A 26 -1.85 -25.67 17.43
CA LEU A 26 -0.88 -24.56 17.44
C LEU A 26 -1.52 -23.22 17.06
N GLY A 27 -2.80 -23.18 16.68
CA GLY A 27 -3.47 -21.97 16.21
C GLY A 27 -2.85 -21.39 14.91
N ILE A 28 -2.40 -22.26 13.99
CA ILE A 28 -1.75 -21.83 12.74
C ILE A 28 -2.76 -21.86 11.61
N PHE A 29 -2.85 -20.74 10.89
CA PHE A 29 -3.77 -20.51 9.77
C PHE A 29 -3.02 -20.21 8.50
N PHE A 30 -3.64 -20.55 7.36
CA PHE A 30 -3.15 -20.24 6.04
C PHE A 30 -4.26 -19.60 5.21
N SER A 31 -3.92 -18.55 4.49
CA SER A 31 -4.81 -17.86 3.56
C SER A 31 -4.02 -17.26 2.41
N GLY A 32 -4.72 -16.74 1.43
CA GLY A 32 -4.07 -16.07 0.32
C GLY A 32 -5.03 -15.67 -0.76
N TYR A 33 -4.46 -15.11 -1.84
CA TYR A 33 -5.22 -14.79 -3.04
C TYR A 33 -4.34 -14.76 -4.29
N LEU A 34 -4.99 -14.92 -5.42
CA LEU A 34 -4.41 -14.72 -6.75
C LEU A 34 -5.05 -13.47 -7.36
N GLU A 35 -4.24 -12.61 -7.97
CA GLU A 35 -4.71 -11.40 -8.63
C GLU A 35 -4.09 -11.24 -10.01
N GLY A 36 -4.92 -10.90 -10.98
CA GLY A 36 -4.51 -10.56 -12.33
C GLY A 36 -5.34 -9.42 -12.89
N SER A 37 -4.75 -8.63 -13.77
CA SER A 37 -5.39 -7.44 -14.34
C SER A 37 -5.07 -7.24 -15.81
N TYR A 38 -5.87 -6.42 -16.48
CA TYR A 38 -5.58 -5.83 -17.79
C TYR A 38 -5.85 -4.35 -17.73
N THR A 39 -4.89 -3.52 -18.14
CA THR A 39 -5.05 -2.07 -18.18
C THR A 39 -4.94 -1.56 -19.59
N GLN A 40 -6.03 -1.00 -20.14
CA GLN A 40 -6.04 -0.23 -21.37
C GLN A 40 -5.65 1.21 -21.09
N ASN A 41 -4.54 1.68 -21.66
CA ASN A 41 -4.18 3.09 -21.67
C ASN A 41 -4.59 3.70 -23.02
N PHE A 42 -5.52 4.65 -23.00
CA PHE A 42 -6.07 5.25 -24.22
C PHE A 42 -5.09 6.19 -24.93
N ASN A 43 -4.02 6.59 -24.26
CA ASN A 43 -2.92 7.33 -24.87
C ASN A 43 -2.01 6.44 -25.75
N ASN A 44 -2.12 5.12 -25.65
CA ASN A 44 -1.28 4.16 -26.38
C ASN A 44 0.22 4.51 -26.33
N PRO A 45 0.82 4.60 -25.12
CA PRO A 45 2.21 5.01 -24.98
C PRO A 45 3.14 4.01 -25.68
N SER A 46 4.04 4.50 -26.52
CA SER A 46 4.92 3.64 -27.32
C SER A 46 5.94 2.84 -26.47
N ASN A 47 6.23 3.28 -25.26
CA ASN A 47 7.07 2.55 -24.31
C ASN A 47 6.30 1.50 -23.48
N GLY A 48 4.98 1.38 -23.66
CA GLY A 48 4.14 0.41 -22.95
C GLY A 48 4.03 0.67 -21.45
N ILE A 49 4.23 1.92 -20.99
CA ILE A 49 4.24 2.27 -19.57
C ILE A 49 3.09 3.20 -19.23
N ASN A 50 2.36 2.89 -18.16
CA ASN A 50 1.51 3.84 -17.46
C ASN A 50 2.40 4.72 -16.58
N GLN A 51 2.60 5.98 -16.98
CA GLN A 51 3.49 6.88 -16.27
C GLN A 51 2.96 7.20 -14.88
N LEU A 52 3.89 7.44 -13.94
CA LEU A 52 3.61 7.80 -12.54
C LEU A 52 2.74 6.78 -11.80
N ARG A 53 2.80 5.51 -12.19
CA ARG A 53 2.07 4.41 -11.53
C ARG A 53 3.02 3.47 -10.82
N ILE A 54 2.49 2.82 -9.79
CA ILE A 54 3.09 1.68 -9.09
C ILE A 54 2.08 0.55 -9.14
N PHE A 55 2.51 -0.68 -9.34
CA PHE A 55 1.72 -1.90 -9.52
C PHE A 55 1.03 -2.01 -10.89
N ASP A 56 0.23 -1.05 -11.32
CA ASP A 56 -0.44 -1.00 -12.64
C ASP A 56 0.40 -0.30 -13.73
N VAL A 57 1.69 -0.60 -13.78
CA VAL A 57 2.70 0.09 -14.61
C VAL A 57 2.65 -0.30 -16.10
N ASN A 58 2.09 -1.45 -16.44
CA ASN A 58 2.04 -1.92 -17.81
C ASN A 58 0.80 -1.39 -18.54
N ALA A 59 1.01 -0.74 -19.69
CA ALA A 59 -0.06 -0.27 -20.56
C ALA A 59 -0.41 -1.34 -21.61
N ASN A 60 -1.71 -1.57 -21.83
CA ASN A 60 -2.27 -2.43 -22.88
C ASN A 60 -1.78 -3.90 -22.80
N GLU A 61 -1.63 -4.41 -21.58
CA GLU A 61 -1.06 -5.74 -21.31
C GLU A 61 -1.83 -6.44 -20.18
N PHE A 62 -1.99 -7.75 -20.29
CA PHE A 62 -2.39 -8.61 -19.19
C PHE A 62 -1.23 -8.77 -18.20
N ARG A 63 -1.56 -8.65 -16.92
CA ARG A 63 -0.57 -8.68 -15.84
C ARG A 63 -0.94 -9.71 -14.78
N PRO A 64 -0.08 -10.73 -14.52
CA PRO A 64 -0.16 -11.54 -13.30
C PRO A 64 0.38 -10.72 -12.14
N ASN A 65 -0.52 -10.06 -11.40
CA ASN A 65 -0.17 -9.13 -10.35
C ASN A 65 0.53 -9.85 -9.20
N VAL A 66 -0.17 -10.73 -8.53
CA VAL A 66 0.37 -11.43 -7.35
C VAL A 66 -0.36 -12.74 -7.07
N ALA A 67 0.40 -13.74 -6.67
CA ALA A 67 -0.05 -14.86 -5.85
C ALA A 67 0.46 -14.60 -4.43
N LYS A 68 -0.43 -14.33 -3.50
CA LYS A 68 -0.12 -14.00 -2.11
C LYS A 68 -0.43 -15.18 -1.20
N PHE A 69 0.50 -15.47 -0.31
CA PHE A 69 0.39 -16.53 0.68
C PHE A 69 0.66 -15.98 2.07
N VAL A 70 -0.22 -16.27 2.99
CA VAL A 70 -0.15 -15.82 4.38
C VAL A 70 -0.16 -17.03 5.31
N LEU A 71 0.83 -17.12 6.17
CA LEU A 71 0.88 -18.07 7.27
C LEU A 71 0.96 -17.27 8.55
N ASP A 72 0.01 -17.45 9.43
CA ASP A 72 -0.03 -16.70 10.68
C ASP A 72 -0.44 -17.55 11.89
N ARG A 73 -0.01 -17.10 13.04
CA ARG A 73 -0.48 -17.46 14.36
C ARG A 73 -0.72 -16.17 15.14
N GLU A 74 -1.97 -15.92 15.45
CA GLU A 74 -2.33 -14.74 16.25
C GLU A 74 -1.92 -14.90 17.71
N ALA A 75 -1.41 -13.82 18.30
CA ALA A 75 -1.14 -13.76 19.74
C ALA A 75 -2.44 -13.43 20.50
N ASP A 76 -2.77 -14.21 21.53
CA ASP A 76 -3.94 -13.97 22.36
C ASP A 76 -3.59 -13.10 23.58
N ALA A 77 -4.16 -11.89 23.62
CA ALA A 77 -3.96 -10.96 24.74
C ALA A 77 -4.55 -11.49 26.07
N ASN A 78 -5.52 -12.40 26.02
CA ASN A 78 -6.15 -13.00 27.19
C ASN A 78 -5.53 -14.36 27.55
N GLY A 79 -4.69 -14.90 26.67
CA GLY A 79 -4.01 -16.17 26.87
C GLY A 79 -2.88 -16.11 27.92
N THR A 80 -2.24 -17.22 28.14
CA THR A 80 -1.12 -17.36 29.07
C THR A 80 0.12 -17.90 28.38
N GLY A 81 1.31 -17.48 28.84
CA GLY A 81 2.57 -18.01 28.35
C GLY A 81 2.70 -17.98 26.83
N TRP A 82 2.74 -19.15 26.21
CA TRP A 82 2.89 -19.32 24.76
C TRP A 82 1.72 -18.78 23.92
N ASP A 83 0.50 -18.73 24.48
CA ASP A 83 -0.65 -18.21 23.74
C ASP A 83 -0.51 -16.72 23.39
N ARG A 84 0.27 -15.99 24.19
CA ARG A 84 0.60 -14.58 23.96
C ARG A 84 1.65 -14.36 22.87
N ALA A 85 2.28 -15.42 22.35
CA ALA A 85 3.21 -15.35 21.24
C ALA A 85 2.51 -15.59 19.92
N GLY A 86 2.92 -14.90 18.89
CA GLY A 86 2.42 -15.04 17.51
C GLY A 86 3.52 -14.85 16.49
N PHE A 87 3.20 -15.14 15.24
CA PHE A 87 4.04 -14.81 14.10
C PHE A 87 3.17 -14.55 12.89
N HIS A 88 3.69 -13.82 11.94
CA HIS A 88 3.06 -13.57 10.65
C HIS A 88 4.11 -13.65 9.55
N VAL A 89 3.80 -14.36 8.48
CA VAL A 89 4.63 -14.44 7.28
C VAL A 89 3.72 -14.24 6.07
N LYS A 90 4.01 -13.20 5.29
CA LYS A 90 3.30 -12.87 4.07
C LYS A 90 4.28 -12.88 2.89
N PHE A 91 4.07 -13.83 1.97
CA PHE A 91 4.90 -14.04 0.80
C PHE A 91 4.14 -13.70 -0.47
N ASN A 92 4.79 -12.99 -1.37
CA ASN A 92 4.27 -12.60 -2.67
C ASN A 92 5.06 -13.26 -3.79
N ALA A 93 4.37 -13.80 -4.78
CA ALA A 93 4.93 -14.22 -6.06
C ALA A 93 4.14 -13.53 -7.18
N GLY A 94 4.81 -12.85 -8.10
CA GLY A 94 4.20 -12.11 -9.19
C GLY A 94 4.87 -10.76 -9.45
N LYS A 95 4.34 -10.03 -10.43
CA LYS A 95 4.94 -8.76 -10.87
C LYS A 95 4.89 -7.64 -9.81
N ASP A 96 3.98 -7.71 -8.84
CA ASP A 96 3.88 -6.70 -7.78
C ASP A 96 5.02 -6.78 -6.76
N SER A 97 5.65 -7.97 -6.61
CA SER A 97 6.77 -8.17 -5.69
C SER A 97 7.95 -7.23 -5.97
N GLN A 98 8.16 -6.84 -7.23
CA GLN A 98 9.25 -5.94 -7.65
C GLN A 98 9.16 -4.52 -7.03
N PHE A 99 7.97 -4.09 -6.58
CA PHE A 99 7.76 -2.75 -6.05
C PHE A 99 7.77 -2.69 -4.51
N ILE A 100 7.68 -3.84 -3.85
CA ILE A 100 7.57 -3.90 -2.38
C ILE A 100 8.92 -3.59 -1.70
N GLY A 101 10.03 -3.81 -2.41
CA GLY A 101 11.38 -3.49 -1.93
C GLY A 101 11.75 -4.28 -0.68
N GLY A 102 11.49 -5.58 -0.72
CA GLY A 102 11.59 -6.45 0.41
C GLY A 102 12.95 -7.06 0.67
N THR A 103 12.99 -8.38 0.70
CA THR A 103 14.20 -9.14 1.01
C THR A 103 15.16 -9.24 -0.17
N ASN A 104 14.79 -8.70 -1.34
CA ASN A 104 15.51 -8.86 -2.60
C ASN A 104 15.71 -10.34 -3.00
N LEU A 105 14.76 -11.18 -2.62
CA LEU A 105 14.83 -12.61 -2.90
C LEU A 105 14.79 -12.87 -4.42
N SER A 106 13.87 -12.22 -5.12
CA SER A 106 13.73 -12.28 -6.58
C SER A 106 12.93 -11.07 -7.08
N PRO A 107 13.10 -10.64 -8.34
CA PRO A 107 12.24 -9.63 -8.96
C PRO A 107 10.75 -9.97 -8.94
N TYR A 108 10.40 -11.24 -8.84
CA TYR A 108 9.03 -11.73 -8.89
C TYR A 108 8.58 -12.48 -7.63
N ALA A 109 9.40 -12.48 -6.58
CA ALA A 109 9.05 -13.13 -5.33
C ALA A 109 9.70 -12.43 -4.14
N ASP A 110 8.93 -12.14 -3.10
CA ASP A 110 9.44 -11.46 -1.92
C ASP A 110 8.58 -11.70 -0.69
N PHE A 111 9.19 -11.56 0.50
CA PHE A 111 8.48 -11.50 1.75
C PHE A 111 8.02 -10.06 2.00
N GLN A 112 6.73 -9.81 1.93
CA GLN A 112 6.14 -8.51 2.24
C GLN A 112 6.19 -8.23 3.73
N GLU A 113 5.75 -9.19 4.53
CA GLU A 113 5.80 -9.12 5.99
C GLU A 113 6.38 -10.42 6.55
N PHE A 114 7.21 -10.28 7.57
CA PHE A 114 7.61 -11.39 8.44
C PHE A 114 8.00 -10.83 9.80
N TYR A 115 7.25 -11.18 10.80
CA TYR A 115 7.51 -10.72 12.16
C TYR A 115 7.10 -11.76 13.20
N VAL A 116 7.71 -11.65 14.38
CA VAL A 116 7.25 -12.28 15.60
C VAL A 116 6.48 -11.28 16.43
N GLN A 117 5.52 -11.77 17.20
CA GLN A 117 4.63 -10.97 18.02
C GLN A 117 4.58 -11.53 19.44
N TYR A 118 4.51 -10.66 20.42
CA TYR A 118 4.23 -11.04 21.80
C TYR A 118 3.39 -9.96 22.49
N VAL A 119 2.29 -10.38 23.12
CA VAL A 119 1.43 -9.48 23.88
C VAL A 119 1.80 -9.55 25.35
N LEU A 120 2.50 -8.52 25.85
CA LEU A 120 2.84 -8.39 27.27
C LEU A 120 1.56 -8.18 28.10
N PRO A 121 1.43 -8.84 29.28
CA PRO A 121 0.26 -8.71 30.17
C PRO A 121 0.28 -7.40 30.96
N VAL A 122 0.28 -6.27 30.27
CA VAL A 122 0.27 -4.92 30.85
C VAL A 122 -1.02 -4.25 30.45
N GLY A 123 -1.88 -3.96 31.40
CA GLY A 123 -3.19 -3.33 31.18
C GLY A 123 -4.06 -4.14 30.21
N THR A 124 -4.44 -3.55 29.10
CA THR A 124 -5.23 -4.20 28.03
C THR A 124 -4.40 -5.13 27.13
N GLY A 125 -3.10 -5.24 27.37
CA GLY A 125 -2.14 -5.98 26.55
C GLY A 125 -1.27 -5.04 25.71
N LEU A 126 0.05 -5.00 25.99
CA LEU A 126 1.01 -4.26 25.16
C LEU A 126 1.52 -5.20 24.07
N ASP A 127 1.09 -4.95 22.84
CA ASP A 127 1.45 -5.73 21.65
C ASP A 127 2.81 -5.28 21.11
N ILE A 128 3.80 -6.18 21.10
CA ILE A 128 5.14 -5.96 20.57
C ILE A 128 5.32 -6.83 19.33
N LYS A 129 5.63 -6.21 18.21
CA LYS A 129 6.01 -6.87 16.95
C LYS A 129 7.45 -6.52 16.61
N ALA A 130 8.21 -7.54 16.18
CA ALA A 130 9.59 -7.38 15.74
C ALA A 130 9.82 -8.08 14.41
N GLY A 131 10.28 -7.34 13.41
CA GLY A 131 10.49 -7.83 12.05
C GLY A 131 10.09 -6.81 10.98
N ARG A 132 9.68 -7.31 9.82
CA ARG A 132 9.17 -6.51 8.71
C ARG A 132 7.65 -6.47 8.78
N ILE A 133 7.10 -5.27 8.79
CA ILE A 133 5.69 -5.00 9.05
C ILE A 133 5.21 -3.94 8.03
N ASN A 134 3.98 -4.00 7.57
CA ASN A 134 3.39 -2.91 6.79
C ASN A 134 3.46 -1.59 7.56
N ALA A 135 3.77 -0.49 6.87
CA ALA A 135 3.90 0.83 7.50
C ALA A 135 2.58 1.29 8.13
N LEU A 136 2.67 2.15 9.15
CA LEU A 136 1.50 2.75 9.82
C LEU A 136 0.91 3.95 9.07
N ILE A 137 1.40 4.24 7.88
CA ILE A 137 1.13 5.47 7.13
C ILE A 137 0.08 5.21 6.06
N GLY A 138 -0.92 6.11 5.98
CA GLY A 138 -1.88 6.13 4.90
C GLY A 138 -3.17 5.35 5.14
N PHE A 139 -4.17 5.66 4.32
CA PHE A 139 -5.44 4.95 4.26
C PHE A 139 -5.37 3.71 3.35
N GLU A 140 -4.75 3.86 2.18
CA GLU A 140 -4.55 2.72 1.27
C GLU A 140 -3.43 1.80 1.76
N GLY A 141 -3.57 0.51 1.45
CA GLY A 141 -2.59 -0.54 1.74
C GLY A 141 -1.96 -1.14 0.49
N LEU A 142 -1.00 -2.02 0.72
CA LEU A 142 -0.34 -2.78 -0.36
C LEU A 142 -1.29 -3.74 -1.07
N GLU A 143 -2.25 -4.30 -0.34
CA GLU A 143 -3.24 -5.22 -0.86
C GLU A 143 -4.31 -4.46 -1.65
N SER A 144 -4.33 -4.61 -2.99
CA SER A 144 -5.35 -3.97 -3.83
C SER A 144 -6.75 -4.41 -3.44
N SER A 145 -6.88 -5.67 -3.06
CA SER A 145 -8.14 -6.31 -2.70
C SER A 145 -8.80 -5.72 -1.44
N GLU A 146 -8.03 -5.03 -0.60
CA GLU A 146 -8.49 -4.35 0.63
C GLU A 146 -8.76 -2.87 0.39
N ASN A 147 -8.23 -2.30 -0.71
CA ASN A 147 -8.47 -0.91 -1.08
C ASN A 147 -9.81 -0.73 -1.78
N PRO A 148 -10.43 0.47 -1.69
CA PRO A 148 -11.65 0.77 -2.44
C PRO A 148 -11.46 0.62 -3.95
N ASN A 149 -10.33 1.10 -4.48
CA ASN A 149 -9.98 1.10 -5.89
C ASN A 149 -8.86 0.08 -6.18
N TYR A 150 -8.75 -0.39 -7.43
CA TYR A 150 -7.67 -1.27 -7.86
C TYR A 150 -6.34 -0.52 -7.91
N SER A 151 -6.28 0.59 -8.64
CA SER A 151 -5.07 1.41 -8.70
C SER A 151 -4.86 2.17 -7.39
N ARG A 152 -3.58 2.42 -7.05
CA ARG A 152 -3.24 3.18 -5.83
C ARG A 152 -3.23 4.67 -6.12
N SER A 153 -3.56 5.46 -5.10
CA SER A 153 -3.38 6.92 -5.11
C SER A 153 -1.90 7.28 -5.23
N TRP A 154 -1.59 8.50 -5.59
CA TRP A 154 -0.22 9.02 -5.53
C TRP A 154 0.23 9.28 -4.09
N LEU A 155 -0.71 9.60 -3.18
CA LEU A 155 -0.41 9.66 -1.76
C LEU A 155 0.23 8.36 -1.30
N PHE A 156 -0.37 7.22 -1.64
CA PHE A 156 0.20 5.91 -1.33
C PHE A 156 1.45 5.62 -2.17
N GLY A 157 1.34 5.70 -3.49
CA GLY A 157 2.34 5.16 -4.41
C GLY A 157 3.66 5.94 -4.45
N LEU A 158 3.61 7.27 -4.31
CA LEU A 158 4.79 8.13 -4.46
C LEU A 158 5.35 8.56 -3.11
N GLY A 159 4.51 8.86 -2.14
CA GLY A 159 4.90 9.70 -1.02
C GLY A 159 5.11 9.01 0.31
N GLN A 160 4.65 7.76 0.49
CA GLN A 160 4.73 7.06 1.78
C GLN A 160 5.50 5.74 1.71
N PRO A 161 6.01 5.23 2.85
CA PRO A 161 6.62 3.91 2.90
C PRO A 161 5.56 2.81 2.80
N PHE A 162 5.92 1.67 2.21
CA PHE A 162 5.06 0.49 2.11
C PHE A 162 5.21 -0.43 3.32
N THR A 163 6.45 -0.73 3.68
CA THR A 163 6.79 -1.58 4.80
C THR A 163 7.95 -0.98 5.60
N THR A 164 8.04 -1.35 6.86
CA THR A 164 9.11 -0.93 7.77
C THR A 164 9.75 -2.16 8.42
N PHE A 165 11.03 -2.10 8.75
CA PHE A 165 11.74 -3.16 9.47
C PHE A 165 12.21 -2.63 10.82
N GLY A 166 11.75 -3.23 11.92
CA GLY A 166 12.08 -2.76 13.24
C GLY A 166 11.25 -3.42 14.35
N ILE A 167 11.05 -2.68 15.42
CA ILE A 167 10.21 -3.07 16.55
C ILE A 167 9.09 -2.05 16.69
N ARG A 168 7.86 -2.54 16.82
CA ARG A 168 6.66 -1.73 17.02
C ARG A 168 5.94 -2.17 18.27
N ALA A 169 5.58 -1.21 19.12
CA ALA A 169 4.73 -1.38 20.26
C ALA A 169 3.36 -0.74 19.98
N SER A 170 2.28 -1.46 20.28
CA SER A 170 0.91 -0.97 20.14
C SER A 170 0.15 -1.20 21.45
N TYR A 171 -0.61 -0.18 21.86
CA TYR A 171 -1.38 -0.24 23.09
C TYR A 171 -2.76 0.35 22.92
N LYS A 172 -3.77 -0.39 23.39
CA LYS A 172 -5.18 0.04 23.39
C LYS A 172 -5.50 0.65 24.74
N PHE A 173 -5.59 1.97 24.81
CA PHE A 173 -5.90 2.70 26.04
C PHE A 173 -7.37 2.54 26.44
N SER A 174 -8.25 2.47 25.46
CA SER A 174 -9.70 2.26 25.63
C SER A 174 -10.26 1.63 24.35
N GLU A 175 -11.55 1.32 24.32
CA GLU A 175 -12.24 0.88 23.10
C GLU A 175 -12.19 1.94 21.98
N GLN A 176 -12.00 3.22 22.35
CA GLN A 176 -11.95 4.32 21.39
C GLN A 176 -10.55 4.70 20.96
N VAL A 177 -9.52 4.49 21.78
CA VAL A 177 -8.19 5.05 21.55
C VAL A 177 -7.12 3.97 21.60
N SER A 178 -6.36 3.85 20.51
CA SER A 178 -5.13 3.05 20.46
C SER A 178 -3.98 3.87 19.88
N PHE A 179 -2.77 3.56 20.33
CA PHE A 179 -1.54 4.19 19.85
C PHE A 179 -0.50 3.14 19.54
N SER A 180 0.22 3.39 18.46
CA SER A 180 1.36 2.57 18.04
C SER A 180 2.59 3.45 17.85
N ILE A 181 3.74 2.95 18.27
CA ILE A 181 5.05 3.58 18.05
C ILE A 181 6.07 2.52 17.69
N GLY A 182 6.95 2.82 16.73
CA GLY A 182 8.00 1.91 16.30
C GLY A 182 9.34 2.60 16.12
N GLY A 183 10.41 1.90 16.48
CA GLY A 183 11.77 2.21 16.05
C GLY A 183 12.12 1.34 14.85
N ILE A 184 12.42 1.97 13.71
CA ILE A 184 12.61 1.29 12.43
C ILE A 184 13.96 1.64 11.80
N ASN A 185 14.58 0.67 11.13
CA ASN A 185 15.84 0.88 10.39
C ASN A 185 15.61 1.54 9.04
N SER A 186 14.54 1.18 8.38
CA SER A 186 14.29 1.53 7.00
C SER A 186 12.81 1.60 6.69
N VAL A 187 12.45 2.35 5.67
CA VAL A 187 11.07 2.56 5.23
C VAL A 187 10.66 1.70 4.03
N THR A 188 11.58 1.08 3.30
CA THR A 188 11.25 0.21 2.14
C THR A 188 12.30 -0.86 1.87
N SER A 189 13.28 -1.03 2.72
CA SER A 189 14.35 -2.01 2.54
C SER A 189 14.50 -2.93 3.77
N SER A 190 14.76 -4.19 3.53
CA SER A 190 15.08 -5.15 4.59
C SER A 190 16.48 -4.99 5.14
N THR A 191 17.37 -4.38 4.37
CA THR A 191 18.80 -4.26 4.72
C THR A 191 19.11 -3.00 5.53
N GLY A 192 18.10 -2.13 5.74
CA GLY A 192 18.29 -0.88 6.45
C GLY A 192 18.95 0.21 5.60
N ASP A 193 18.90 1.40 6.12
CA ASP A 193 19.61 2.55 5.57
C ASP A 193 21.05 2.55 6.10
N SER A 194 21.97 3.05 5.29
CA SER A 194 23.39 3.16 5.64
C SER A 194 23.70 4.19 6.75
N THR A 195 22.68 4.84 7.31
CA THR A 195 22.84 5.87 8.35
C THR A 195 23.21 5.32 9.72
N ASN A 196 23.02 4.03 9.98
CA ASN A 196 23.15 3.41 11.32
C ASN A 196 22.31 4.12 12.40
N LYS A 197 21.20 4.73 12.01
CA LYS A 197 20.30 5.47 12.90
C LYS A 197 18.88 4.97 12.70
N LEU A 198 18.10 5.02 13.77
CA LEU A 198 16.70 4.62 13.75
C LEU A 198 15.81 5.79 13.32
N MET A 199 14.79 5.48 12.57
CA MET A 199 13.62 6.34 12.36
C MET A 199 12.53 5.95 13.36
N VAL A 200 11.64 6.88 13.65
CA VAL A 200 10.46 6.65 14.49
C VAL A 200 9.22 6.75 13.62
N GLU A 201 8.36 5.74 13.69
CA GLU A 201 7.02 5.78 13.16
C GLU A 201 5.99 5.78 14.30
N SER A 202 4.83 6.40 14.09
CA SER A 202 3.75 6.40 15.05
C SER A 202 2.38 6.50 14.38
N ALA A 203 1.35 5.98 15.05
CA ALA A 203 -0.04 6.18 14.67
C ALA A 203 -0.94 6.21 15.90
N LEU A 204 -1.91 7.13 15.87
CA LEU A 204 -3.00 7.24 16.82
C LEU A 204 -4.30 6.94 16.09
N VAL A 205 -5.03 5.94 16.54
CA VAL A 205 -6.38 5.62 16.04
C VAL A 205 -7.39 6.03 17.10
N TRP A 206 -8.38 6.83 16.68
CA TRP A 206 -9.41 7.34 17.54
C TRP A 206 -10.81 7.11 16.94
N THR A 207 -11.60 6.26 17.57
CA THR A 207 -13.03 6.10 17.30
C THR A 207 -13.79 7.22 18.02
N VAL A 208 -14.02 8.33 17.32
CA VAL A 208 -14.64 9.55 17.89
C VAL A 208 -16.11 9.30 18.21
N THR A 209 -16.81 8.62 17.29
CA THR A 209 -18.18 8.12 17.46
C THR A 209 -18.30 6.78 16.73
N GLU A 210 -19.46 6.11 16.84
CA GLU A 210 -19.73 4.88 16.08
C GLU A 210 -19.60 5.06 14.57
N ARG A 211 -19.80 6.28 14.07
CA ARG A 211 -19.74 6.62 12.63
C ARG A 211 -18.46 7.33 12.21
N LEU A 212 -17.66 7.84 13.15
CA LEU A 212 -16.50 8.69 12.87
C LEU A 212 -15.25 8.08 13.48
N LYS A 213 -14.30 7.74 12.65
CA LYS A 213 -12.94 7.30 13.04
C LYS A 213 -11.91 8.26 12.46
N ALA A 214 -10.90 8.61 13.24
CA ALA A 214 -9.75 9.37 12.81
C ALA A 214 -8.47 8.57 13.07
N THR A 215 -7.55 8.64 12.12
CA THR A 215 -6.20 8.07 12.28
C THR A 215 -5.20 9.20 11.98
N PHE A 216 -4.28 9.42 12.90
CA PHE A 216 -3.15 10.34 12.72
C PHE A 216 -1.88 9.50 12.71
N TYR A 217 -0.95 9.85 11.83
CA TYR A 217 0.30 9.10 11.68
C TYR A 217 1.48 10.02 11.45
N GLY A 218 2.66 9.53 11.79
CA GLY A 218 3.89 10.26 11.61
C GLY A 218 5.10 9.37 11.41
N LEU A 219 6.08 9.92 10.72
CA LEU A 219 7.38 9.31 10.49
C LEU A 219 8.45 10.40 10.64
N PHE A 220 9.48 10.11 11.42
CA PHE A 220 10.58 11.04 11.63
C PHE A 220 11.90 10.30 11.77
N GLY A 221 12.93 10.82 11.14
CA GLY A 221 14.29 10.35 11.38
C GLY A 221 15.22 10.50 10.19
N PRO A 222 16.46 10.11 10.37
CA PRO A 222 17.51 10.24 9.38
C PRO A 222 17.24 9.31 8.19
N ARG A 223 17.48 9.83 7.01
CA ARG A 223 17.46 9.07 5.76
C ARG A 223 18.71 9.41 4.96
N PRO A 224 19.36 8.41 4.34
CA PRO A 224 20.47 8.68 3.42
C PRO A 224 19.99 9.53 2.28
N GLY A 225 20.78 10.52 1.93
CA GLY A 225 20.58 11.27 0.71
C GLY A 225 20.96 10.46 -0.52
N GLN A 226 20.47 10.88 -1.67
CA GLN A 226 20.82 10.23 -2.95
C GLN A 226 22.23 10.60 -3.43
N ARG A 227 22.89 11.57 -2.76
CA ARG A 227 24.25 12.02 -3.05
C ARG A 227 25.12 11.98 -1.80
N PRO A 228 26.44 11.75 -1.90
CA PRO A 228 27.34 11.88 -0.77
C PRO A 228 27.18 13.24 -0.06
N GLY A 229 26.99 13.23 1.25
CA GLY A 229 26.80 14.43 2.07
C GLY A 229 25.40 15.04 2.03
N SER A 230 24.42 14.39 1.38
CA SER A 230 23.01 14.82 1.34
C SER A 230 22.12 14.09 2.36
N ASP A 231 22.72 13.45 3.34
CA ASP A 231 22.00 12.86 4.46
C ASP A 231 21.20 13.93 5.20
N GLY A 232 19.98 13.65 5.55
CA GLY A 232 19.11 14.56 6.25
C GLY A 232 17.94 13.84 6.92
N ASN A 233 17.15 14.58 7.68
CA ASN A 233 15.98 14.02 8.29
C ASN A 233 14.80 14.02 7.30
N ARG A 234 14.01 12.97 7.37
CA ARG A 234 12.69 12.91 6.77
C ARG A 234 11.64 13.13 7.85
N VAL A 235 10.68 13.96 7.54
CA VAL A 235 9.45 14.15 8.32
C VAL A 235 8.29 13.83 7.39
N LEU A 236 7.33 13.04 7.87
CA LEU A 236 6.02 12.87 7.27
C LEU A 236 5.00 12.90 8.39
N GLY A 237 3.98 13.69 8.26
CA GLY A 237 2.88 13.78 9.23
C GLY A 237 1.57 13.99 8.53
N GLY A 238 0.54 13.27 8.95
CA GLY A 238 -0.78 13.35 8.35
C GLY A 238 -1.81 12.51 9.06
N GLY A 239 -2.90 12.26 8.37
CA GLY A 239 -3.97 11.43 8.89
C GLY A 239 -5.11 11.30 7.91
N PHE A 240 -6.06 10.46 8.28
CA PHE A 240 -7.32 10.33 7.57
C PHE A 240 -8.49 10.22 8.54
N VAL A 241 -9.64 10.62 8.04
CA VAL A 241 -10.92 10.54 8.74
C VAL A 241 -11.87 9.70 7.90
N SER A 242 -12.46 8.68 8.50
CA SER A 242 -13.49 7.85 7.89
C SER A 242 -14.84 8.15 8.54
N TYR A 243 -15.85 8.45 7.74
CA TYR A 243 -17.19 8.74 8.20
C TYR A 243 -18.22 7.85 7.50
N GLN A 244 -19.04 7.16 8.32
CA GLN A 244 -20.16 6.34 7.85
C GLN A 244 -21.38 7.25 7.64
N LEU A 245 -21.67 7.54 6.38
CA LEU A 245 -22.80 8.41 5.98
C LEU A 245 -24.14 7.69 6.19
N THR A 246 -24.22 6.45 5.72
CA THR A 246 -25.36 5.53 5.88
C THR A 246 -24.84 4.11 6.08
N GLU A 247 -25.71 3.12 6.26
CA GLU A 247 -25.31 1.70 6.33
C GLU A 247 -24.58 1.23 5.07
N LYS A 248 -24.84 1.87 3.92
CA LYS A 248 -24.29 1.51 2.60
C LYS A 248 -23.24 2.47 2.07
N ALA A 249 -23.09 3.64 2.68
CA ALA A 249 -22.24 4.70 2.17
C ALA A 249 -21.26 5.18 3.23
N SER A 250 -19.99 5.27 2.86
CA SER A 250 -18.94 5.87 3.68
C SER A 250 -18.05 6.80 2.84
N MET A 251 -17.39 7.70 3.52
CA MET A 251 -16.39 8.59 2.93
C MET A 251 -15.11 8.56 3.75
N VAL A 252 -13.99 8.78 3.05
CA VAL A 252 -12.69 8.98 3.69
C VAL A 252 -12.05 10.23 3.13
N LEU A 253 -11.42 11.01 3.99
CA LEU A 253 -10.57 12.13 3.61
C LEU A 253 -9.20 11.91 4.24
N GLU A 254 -8.18 11.88 3.42
CA GLU A 254 -6.78 11.73 3.82
C GLU A 254 -5.98 12.94 3.40
N ALA A 255 -5.04 13.38 4.25
CA ALA A 255 -4.06 14.40 3.91
C ALA A 255 -2.76 14.15 4.66
N TYR A 256 -1.64 14.44 4.02
CA TYR A 256 -0.34 14.47 4.69
C TYR A 256 0.61 15.50 4.07
N TYR A 257 1.59 15.87 4.87
CA TYR A 257 2.75 16.68 4.49
C TYR A 257 4.03 15.91 4.75
N ALA A 258 4.98 15.99 3.83
CA ALA A 258 6.29 15.37 3.96
C ALA A 258 7.41 16.28 3.50
N ASN A 259 8.57 16.15 4.15
CA ASN A 259 9.78 16.88 3.85
C ASN A 259 11.00 15.97 4.02
N GLN A 260 11.96 16.12 3.12
CA GLN A 260 13.27 15.48 3.21
C GLN A 260 14.33 16.56 3.13
N GLU A 261 15.13 16.69 4.18
CA GLU A 261 16.25 17.62 4.20
C GLU A 261 17.29 17.27 3.13
N ARG A 262 17.88 18.30 2.52
CA ARG A 262 18.99 18.19 1.57
C ARG A 262 18.74 17.30 0.36
N ALA A 263 17.47 17.06 0.01
CA ALA A 263 17.10 16.13 -1.04
C ALA A 263 16.61 16.80 -2.33
N SER A 264 16.38 18.11 -2.35
CA SER A 264 15.91 18.80 -3.55
C SER A 264 17.00 18.87 -4.60
N GLU A 265 16.72 18.35 -5.77
CA GLU A 265 17.57 18.48 -6.95
C GLU A 265 17.41 19.87 -7.59
N LEU A 266 16.24 20.50 -7.46
CA LEU A 266 15.92 21.84 -7.99
C LEU A 266 16.70 22.96 -7.29
N SER A 267 16.91 22.81 -5.98
CA SER A 267 17.78 23.70 -5.22
C SER A 267 18.91 22.88 -4.61
N ARG A 268 20.11 22.98 -5.14
CA ARG A 268 21.27 22.19 -4.69
C ARG A 268 21.42 22.24 -3.16
N GLY A 269 21.08 21.12 -2.49
CA GLY A 269 21.12 20.99 -1.04
C GLY A 269 19.93 21.60 -0.30
N GLY A 270 18.88 22.02 -0.99
CA GLY A 270 17.60 22.42 -0.38
C GLY A 270 16.76 21.24 0.05
N ASN A 271 15.68 21.51 0.79
CA ASN A 271 14.74 20.50 1.23
C ASN A 271 13.77 20.15 0.10
N ALA A 272 13.47 18.87 -0.05
CA ALA A 272 12.39 18.40 -0.90
C ALA A 272 11.08 18.33 -0.10
N ARG A 273 9.99 18.85 -0.68
CA ARG A 273 8.64 18.81 -0.09
C ARG A 273 7.69 18.10 -1.04
N TRP A 274 6.83 17.26 -0.47
CA TRP A 274 5.67 16.72 -1.14
C TRP A 274 4.51 16.59 -0.17
N ASP A 275 3.30 16.79 -0.65
CA ASP A 275 2.09 16.75 0.12
C ASP A 275 0.88 16.47 -0.76
N GLY A 276 -0.26 16.15 -0.16
CA GLY A 276 -1.47 15.91 -0.92
C GLY A 276 -2.68 15.64 -0.07
N VAL A 277 -3.82 15.60 -0.76
CA VAL A 277 -5.13 15.32 -0.20
C VAL A 277 -5.84 14.34 -1.12
N ALA A 278 -6.43 13.27 -0.58
CA ALA A 278 -7.27 12.32 -1.28
C ALA A 278 -8.62 12.16 -0.61
N GLY A 279 -9.68 12.16 -1.40
CA GLY A 279 -11.04 11.89 -0.97
C GLY A 279 -11.58 10.61 -1.60
N TYR A 280 -12.29 9.80 -0.81
CA TYR A 280 -12.90 8.54 -1.24
C TYR A 280 -14.39 8.54 -0.90
N LEU A 281 -15.20 8.05 -1.84
CA LEU A 281 -16.60 7.70 -1.62
C LEU A 281 -16.80 6.22 -1.91
N ILE A 282 -17.38 5.52 -0.96
CA ILE A 282 -17.57 4.08 -0.99
C ILE A 282 -19.06 3.85 -0.84
N TYR A 283 -19.68 3.18 -1.84
CA TYR A 283 -21.09 2.88 -1.82
C TYR A 283 -21.34 1.41 -2.16
N ASP A 284 -21.97 0.68 -1.24
CA ASP A 284 -22.39 -0.70 -1.44
C ASP A 284 -23.85 -0.72 -1.88
N VAL A 285 -24.07 -0.97 -3.17
CA VAL A 285 -25.43 -1.07 -3.74
C VAL A 285 -26.18 -2.22 -3.09
N ASN A 286 -25.51 -3.37 -3.03
CA ASN A 286 -25.98 -4.59 -2.36
C ASN A 286 -24.76 -5.45 -1.93
N LYS A 287 -24.96 -6.72 -1.57
CA LYS A 287 -23.90 -7.63 -1.12
C LYS A 287 -22.89 -7.98 -2.22
N GLU A 288 -23.27 -7.86 -3.48
CA GLU A 288 -22.46 -8.24 -4.64
C GLU A 288 -21.86 -7.02 -5.35
N TRP A 289 -22.59 -5.92 -5.43
CA TRP A 289 -22.23 -4.74 -6.21
C TRP A 289 -21.87 -3.54 -5.34
N GLY A 290 -20.78 -2.90 -5.68
CA GLY A 290 -20.33 -1.67 -5.05
C GLY A 290 -19.76 -0.67 -6.07
N VAL A 291 -19.84 0.60 -5.73
CA VAL A 291 -19.25 1.71 -6.48
C VAL A 291 -18.26 2.42 -5.59
N ARG A 292 -17.09 2.72 -6.13
CA ARG A 292 -16.02 3.40 -5.43
C ARG A 292 -15.58 4.60 -6.25
N PHE A 293 -15.31 5.69 -5.58
CA PHE A 293 -14.81 6.90 -6.20
C PHE A 293 -13.64 7.41 -5.38
N ARG A 294 -12.57 7.82 -6.06
CA ARG A 294 -11.42 8.51 -5.49
C ARG A 294 -11.11 9.74 -6.33
N SER A 295 -10.71 10.83 -5.66
CA SER A 295 -10.04 11.95 -6.31
C SER A 295 -8.95 12.47 -5.40
N GLU A 296 -7.81 12.83 -5.97
CA GLU A 296 -6.68 13.36 -5.20
C GLU A 296 -5.99 14.51 -5.93
N ILE A 297 -5.33 15.34 -5.11
CA ILE A 297 -4.35 16.33 -5.54
C ILE A 297 -3.07 16.02 -4.81
N PHE A 298 -1.98 15.89 -5.55
CA PHE A 298 -0.65 15.59 -5.03
C PHE A 298 0.35 16.59 -5.56
N GLU A 299 1.10 17.26 -4.68
CA GLU A 299 2.16 18.22 -5.02
C GLU A 299 3.53 17.62 -4.71
N ASP A 300 4.39 17.56 -5.71
CA ASP A 300 5.83 17.30 -5.56
C ASP A 300 6.60 18.57 -5.86
N ALA A 301 6.57 19.52 -4.91
CA ALA A 301 7.22 20.81 -5.06
C ALA A 301 8.75 20.71 -5.11
N GLY A 302 9.30 19.64 -4.59
CA GLY A 302 10.74 19.34 -4.60
C GLY A 302 11.21 18.59 -5.83
N GLY A 303 10.29 18.08 -6.68
CA GLY A 303 10.63 17.18 -7.79
C GLY A 303 11.37 15.93 -7.31
N PHE A 304 11.01 15.39 -6.16
CA PHE A 304 11.80 14.38 -5.46
C PHE A 304 11.18 12.99 -5.51
N VAL A 305 9.87 12.89 -5.36
CA VAL A 305 9.17 11.60 -5.25
C VAL A 305 8.52 11.15 -6.55
N SER A 306 8.14 12.07 -7.42
CA SER A 306 7.67 11.77 -8.76
C SER A 306 8.82 11.78 -9.77
N CYS A 307 8.64 11.15 -10.93
CA CYS A 307 9.62 11.09 -12.03
C CYS A 307 10.99 10.49 -11.65
N ASN A 308 11.09 9.81 -10.53
CA ASN A 308 12.34 9.21 -10.06
C ASN A 308 12.57 7.78 -10.54
N GLY A 309 11.62 7.23 -11.28
CA GLY A 309 11.69 5.90 -11.86
C GLY A 309 12.52 5.84 -13.15
N THR A 310 12.71 4.63 -13.65
CA THR A 310 13.40 4.36 -14.91
C THR A 310 12.51 3.51 -15.81
N GLU A 311 12.70 3.60 -17.13
CA GLU A 311 12.04 2.70 -18.10
C GLU A 311 12.62 1.28 -18.06
N SER A 312 13.74 1.10 -17.33
CA SER A 312 14.30 -0.18 -16.97
C SER A 312 13.48 -0.85 -15.88
N PHE A 313 13.74 -2.09 -15.60
CA PHE A 313 13.08 -2.84 -14.54
C PHE A 313 13.53 -2.37 -13.14
N PRO A 314 12.63 -2.15 -12.18
CA PRO A 314 11.17 -2.08 -12.31
C PRO A 314 10.69 -0.75 -12.92
N LYS A 315 9.67 -0.80 -13.76
CA LYS A 315 9.09 0.36 -14.45
C LYS A 315 8.10 1.13 -13.55
N ALA A 316 8.53 1.73 -12.48
CA ALA A 316 7.67 2.48 -11.56
C ALA A 316 8.00 3.97 -11.57
N ASN A 317 7.02 4.84 -11.31
CA ASN A 317 7.20 6.30 -11.19
C ASN A 317 7.92 6.92 -12.40
N VAL A 318 7.69 6.41 -13.59
CA VAL A 318 8.31 6.88 -14.82
C VAL A 318 7.55 8.10 -15.34
N CYS A 319 8.29 9.15 -15.72
CA CYS A 319 7.76 10.29 -16.46
C CYS A 319 8.32 10.29 -17.87
N PHE A 320 7.44 10.45 -18.87
CA PHE A 320 7.87 10.53 -20.26
C PHE A 320 8.72 11.79 -20.52
N GLY A 321 9.80 11.63 -21.26
CA GLY A 321 10.73 12.73 -21.56
C GLY A 321 11.69 13.07 -20.41
N ALA A 322 11.33 12.74 -19.20
CA ALA A 322 12.17 12.95 -18.03
C ALA A 322 13.28 11.89 -17.90
N THR A 323 13.04 10.69 -18.39
CA THR A 323 13.96 9.54 -18.28
C THR A 323 15.09 9.55 -19.31
N GLN A 324 14.95 10.30 -20.40
CA GLN A 324 15.96 10.35 -21.47
C GLN A 324 17.18 11.21 -21.13
N ASN A 325 17.03 12.13 -20.17
CA ASN A 325 18.14 12.94 -19.64
C ASN A 325 18.23 12.70 -18.13
N ARG A 326 19.36 12.28 -17.62
CA ARG A 326 19.65 12.00 -16.21
C ARG A 326 19.43 13.18 -15.24
N THR A 327 19.05 14.33 -15.75
CA THR A 327 18.73 15.56 -15.01
C THR A 327 17.27 15.70 -14.68
N SER A 328 16.42 14.75 -15.07
CA SER A 328 14.98 14.88 -15.04
C SER A 328 14.30 14.42 -13.74
N ARG A 329 15.04 14.16 -12.69
CA ARG A 329 14.49 13.98 -11.33
C ARG A 329 13.92 15.26 -10.72
N ASP A 330 13.98 16.36 -11.45
CA ASP A 330 13.71 17.70 -10.93
C ASP A 330 12.43 18.28 -11.50
N VAL A 331 11.41 17.46 -11.68
CA VAL A 331 10.12 17.92 -12.18
C VAL A 331 9.21 18.26 -11.00
N ALA A 332 9.27 19.53 -10.57
CA ALA A 332 8.24 20.05 -9.66
C ALA A 332 6.91 20.06 -10.38
N GLN A 333 5.92 19.40 -9.81
CA GLN A 333 4.60 19.27 -10.43
C GLN A 333 3.48 19.10 -9.42
N THR A 334 2.29 19.47 -9.87
CA THR A 334 1.04 19.15 -9.21
C THR A 334 0.29 18.15 -10.09
N LEU A 335 -0.14 17.06 -9.46
CA LEU A 335 -0.86 15.96 -10.06
C LEU A 335 -2.31 15.96 -9.56
N TRP A 336 -3.26 15.65 -10.44
CA TRP A 336 -4.68 15.44 -10.12
C TRP A 336 -5.11 14.10 -10.70
N GLU A 337 -5.89 13.36 -9.96
CA GLU A 337 -6.56 12.19 -10.51
C GLU A 337 -8.02 12.11 -10.07
N THR A 338 -8.79 11.41 -10.88
CA THR A 338 -10.15 10.98 -10.55
C THR A 338 -10.33 9.55 -11.02
N THR A 339 -10.80 8.70 -10.11
CA THR A 339 -10.96 7.26 -10.33
C THR A 339 -12.36 6.83 -9.93
N GLY A 340 -13.04 6.14 -10.84
CA GLY A 340 -14.32 5.48 -10.62
C GLY A 340 -14.18 3.97 -10.79
N THR A 341 -14.65 3.18 -9.83
CA THR A 341 -14.55 1.71 -9.84
C THR A 341 -15.92 1.09 -9.60
N LEU A 342 -16.33 0.21 -10.50
CA LEU A 342 -17.45 -0.69 -10.31
C LEU A 342 -16.91 -2.02 -9.80
N GLN A 343 -17.34 -2.42 -8.60
CA GLN A 343 -16.94 -3.66 -7.95
C GLN A 343 -18.07 -4.69 -8.06
N TYR A 344 -17.70 -5.94 -8.36
CA TYR A 344 -18.60 -7.08 -8.34
C TYR A 344 -18.00 -8.25 -7.58
N ARG A 345 -18.73 -8.74 -6.57
CA ARG A 345 -18.34 -9.86 -5.70
C ARG A 345 -19.46 -10.89 -5.67
N PRO A 346 -19.58 -11.76 -6.68
CA PRO A 346 -20.66 -12.75 -6.76
C PRO A 346 -20.63 -13.79 -5.64
N VAL A 347 -19.42 -14.10 -5.15
CA VAL A 347 -19.18 -15.01 -4.02
C VAL A 347 -18.04 -14.46 -3.17
N ALA A 348 -17.92 -14.90 -1.93
CA ALA A 348 -16.91 -14.41 -1.00
C ALA A 348 -15.46 -14.57 -1.52
N SER A 349 -15.23 -15.64 -2.29
CA SER A 349 -13.90 -15.96 -2.84
C SER A 349 -13.56 -15.25 -4.15
N LEU A 350 -14.46 -14.46 -4.77
CA LEU A 350 -14.20 -13.81 -6.05
C LEU A 350 -14.55 -12.33 -6.00
N LEU A 351 -13.58 -11.48 -6.34
CA LEU A 351 -13.74 -10.03 -6.52
C LEU A 351 -13.31 -9.67 -7.94
N THR A 352 -14.16 -8.94 -8.65
CA THR A 352 -13.85 -8.32 -9.94
C THR A 352 -14.10 -6.82 -9.87
N ARG A 353 -13.26 -6.01 -10.52
CA ARG A 353 -13.43 -4.57 -10.58
C ARG A 353 -13.18 -4.06 -12.00
N LEU A 354 -14.05 -3.16 -12.44
CA LEU A 354 -13.86 -2.36 -13.63
C LEU A 354 -13.61 -0.92 -13.19
N GLU A 355 -12.42 -0.39 -13.49
CA GLU A 355 -11.94 0.90 -13.00
C GLU A 355 -11.55 1.81 -14.16
N TYR A 356 -12.14 3.00 -14.19
CA TYR A 356 -11.67 4.09 -15.03
C TYR A 356 -10.91 5.11 -14.18
N ARG A 357 -9.70 5.48 -14.62
CA ARG A 357 -8.88 6.51 -13.97
C ARG A 357 -8.39 7.52 -14.99
N TYR A 358 -8.49 8.80 -14.62
CA TYR A 358 -7.96 9.92 -15.37
C TYR A 358 -6.91 10.65 -14.54
N ASP A 359 -5.66 10.64 -15.02
CA ASP A 359 -4.53 11.36 -14.44
C ASP A 359 -4.28 12.66 -15.19
N LYS A 360 -3.87 13.69 -14.48
CA LYS A 360 -3.50 15.00 -15.01
C LYS A 360 -2.31 15.58 -14.25
N SER A 361 -1.40 16.25 -14.96
CA SER A 361 -0.30 17.04 -14.39
C SER A 361 -0.32 18.45 -14.97
N ASN A 362 0.24 19.40 -14.23
CA ASN A 362 0.60 20.72 -14.77
C ASN A 362 1.84 20.68 -15.69
N GLN A 363 2.50 19.53 -15.77
CA GLN A 363 3.64 19.24 -16.64
C GLN A 363 3.29 18.19 -17.71
N ASN A 364 4.05 18.15 -18.80
CA ASN A 364 3.89 17.13 -19.84
C ASN A 364 4.74 15.89 -19.50
N VAL A 365 4.27 15.09 -18.55
CA VAL A 365 4.97 13.93 -17.99
C VAL A 365 4.39 12.59 -18.44
N PHE A 366 3.24 12.59 -19.09
CA PHE A 366 2.62 11.40 -19.65
C PHE A 366 2.94 11.27 -21.15
N GLN A 367 2.72 10.10 -21.71
CA GLN A 367 2.98 9.80 -23.11
C GLN A 367 1.68 9.55 -23.87
N LEU A 368 1.51 10.21 -25.04
CA LEU A 368 0.47 9.97 -26.02
C LEU A 368 1.15 9.53 -27.33
N GLY A 369 1.04 8.24 -27.66
CA GLY A 369 1.84 7.66 -28.73
C GLY A 369 3.33 7.88 -28.47
N ASN A 370 3.97 8.74 -29.28
CA ASN A 370 5.39 9.13 -29.14
C ASN A 370 5.58 10.57 -28.61
N ARG A 371 4.53 11.23 -28.11
CA ARG A 371 4.58 12.64 -27.71
C ARG A 371 4.30 12.80 -26.23
N ALA A 372 4.90 13.81 -25.63
CA ALA A 372 4.59 14.20 -24.26
C ALA A 372 3.20 14.83 -24.17
N THR A 373 2.48 14.53 -23.12
CA THR A 373 1.17 15.10 -22.78
C THR A 373 1.04 15.27 -21.28
N SER A 374 0.03 16.04 -20.86
CA SER A 374 -0.22 16.32 -19.44
C SER A 374 -1.33 15.45 -18.84
N TYR A 375 -1.81 14.42 -19.54
CA TYR A 375 -2.92 13.58 -19.06
C TYR A 375 -2.75 12.12 -19.47
N GLN A 376 -3.42 11.23 -18.75
CA GLN A 376 -3.40 9.78 -18.99
C GLN A 376 -4.73 9.14 -18.55
N PRO A 377 -5.64 8.80 -19.48
CA PRO A 377 -6.85 8.02 -19.19
C PRO A 377 -6.56 6.52 -19.29
N THR A 378 -7.04 5.74 -18.32
CA THR A 378 -6.91 4.29 -18.32
C THR A 378 -8.22 3.61 -17.92
N LEU A 379 -8.44 2.39 -18.45
CA LEU A 379 -9.53 1.50 -18.04
C LEU A 379 -8.90 0.17 -17.65
N THR A 380 -9.16 -0.29 -16.44
CA THR A 380 -8.61 -1.53 -15.92
C THR A 380 -9.71 -2.49 -15.53
N LEU A 381 -9.52 -3.76 -15.90
CA LEU A 381 -10.26 -4.89 -15.34
C LEU A 381 -9.29 -5.68 -14.47
N ASP A 382 -9.65 -5.91 -13.20
CA ASP A 382 -8.92 -6.82 -12.32
C ASP A 382 -9.83 -7.91 -11.75
N VAL A 383 -9.20 -9.02 -11.42
CA VAL A 383 -9.85 -10.22 -10.86
C VAL A 383 -9.00 -10.75 -9.72
N VAL A 384 -9.62 -10.96 -8.56
CA VAL A 384 -8.99 -11.51 -7.35
C VAL A 384 -9.75 -12.75 -6.92
N TYR A 385 -9.02 -13.85 -6.71
CA TYR A 385 -9.55 -15.09 -6.15
C TYR A 385 -8.92 -15.38 -4.80
N PHE A 386 -9.74 -15.44 -3.75
CA PHE A 386 -9.32 -15.71 -2.37
C PHE A 386 -9.47 -17.20 -2.03
N PHE A 387 -8.52 -17.75 -1.25
CA PHE A 387 -8.52 -19.14 -0.79
C PHE A 387 -8.06 -19.32 0.66
#